data_fdc3f2ccc1d8389e78b59357157e7a47
#
_entry.id   fdc3f2ccc1d8389e78b59357157e7a47
#
_cell.length_a   1.000
_cell.length_b   1.000
_cell.length_c   1.000
_cell.angle_alpha   90.00
_cell.angle_beta   90.00
_cell.angle_gamma   90.00
#
_symmetry.space_group_name_H-M   'P 1'
#
loop_
_entity.id
_entity.type
_entity.pdbx_description
1 polymer ?
#
loop_
_entity_poly.entity_id
_entity_poly.type
_entity_poly.pdbx_seq_one_letter_code
_entity_poly.pdbx_strand_id
1 'polypeptide(L)' 'MVELSNGAKVEYNWNAITQKEWRVLIDRETDEDTNDIIVGKLVGMSADELSDLNPLDYRKIAIGIWESFKELSNLDNVKN' A
#
# COMPACT_ATOMS: atom_id res chain seq x y z
N MET A 1 -2.68 -1.65 10.15
CA MET A 1 -3.56 -0.47 10.04
C MET A 1 -2.76 0.80 10.25
N VAL A 2 -3.04 1.82 9.47
CA VAL A 2 -2.35 3.10 9.53
C VAL A 2 -3.38 4.20 9.82
N GLU A 3 -3.05 5.09 10.74
CA GLU A 3 -3.90 6.24 11.02
C GLU A 3 -3.29 7.50 10.40
N LEU A 4 -4.09 8.22 9.63
CA LEU A 4 -3.67 9.46 8.98
C LEU A 4 -3.88 10.65 9.91
N SER A 5 -3.28 11.79 9.54
CA SER A 5 -3.31 12.99 10.37
C SER A 5 -4.72 13.52 10.62
N ASN A 6 -5.66 13.24 9.70
CA ASN A 6 -7.06 13.64 9.86
C ASN A 6 -7.91 12.65 10.65
N GLY A 7 -7.30 11.62 11.22
CA GLY A 7 -7.99 10.58 11.99
C GLY A 7 -8.51 9.42 11.15
N ALA A 8 -8.39 9.48 9.84
CA ALA A 8 -8.80 8.38 8.97
C ALA A 8 -7.90 7.16 9.18
N LYS A 9 -8.49 5.98 9.16
CA LYS A 9 -7.76 4.72 9.32
C LYS A 9 -7.71 3.98 7.99
N VAL A 10 -6.52 3.47 7.65
CA VAL A 10 -6.28 2.77 6.40
C VAL A 10 -5.91 1.32 6.68
N GLU A 11 -6.58 0.40 6.01
CA GLU A 11 -6.29 -1.03 6.10
C GLU A 11 -5.86 -1.54 4.74
N TYR A 12 -4.97 -2.54 4.74
CA TYR A 12 -4.43 -3.11 3.51
C TYR A 12 -5.19 -4.38 3.14
N ASN A 13 -5.79 -4.37 1.96
CA ASN A 13 -6.50 -5.53 1.43
C ASN A 13 -5.63 -6.20 0.34
N TRP A 14 -4.80 -7.15 0.75
CA TRP A 14 -3.88 -7.83 -0.16
C TRP A 14 -4.61 -8.69 -1.20
N ASN A 15 -5.88 -9.01 -0.98
CA ASN A 15 -6.68 -9.74 -1.96
C ASN A 15 -7.15 -8.85 -3.11
N ALA A 16 -7.03 -7.54 -2.97
CA ALA A 16 -7.47 -6.61 -4.01
C ALA A 16 -6.45 -6.44 -5.14
N ILE A 17 -5.22 -6.92 -4.95
CA ILE A 17 -4.18 -6.84 -5.98
C ILE A 17 -3.64 -8.23 -6.30
N THR A 18 -3.05 -8.37 -7.49
CA THR A 18 -2.42 -9.62 -7.93
C THR A 18 -0.92 -9.58 -7.68
N GLN A 19 -0.28 -10.74 -7.78
CA GLN A 19 1.18 -10.82 -7.73
C GLN A 19 1.83 -9.97 -8.82
N LYS A 20 1.22 -9.91 -9.99
CA LYS A 20 1.71 -9.09 -11.09
C LYS A 20 1.68 -7.60 -10.73
N GLU A 21 0.60 -7.16 -10.11
CA GLU A 21 0.48 -5.77 -9.65
C GLU A 21 1.48 -5.46 -8.55
N TRP A 22 1.71 -6.39 -7.64
CA TRP A 22 2.71 -6.22 -6.60
C TRP A 22 4.11 -6.00 -7.20
N ARG A 23 4.47 -6.78 -8.21
CA ARG A 23 5.77 -6.63 -8.89
C ARG A 23 5.91 -5.26 -9.54
N VAL A 24 4.83 -4.75 -10.13
CA VAL A 24 4.82 -3.42 -10.72
C VAL A 24 5.02 -2.36 -9.64
N LEU A 25 4.35 -2.54 -8.51
CA LEU A 25 4.42 -1.57 -7.40
C LEU A 25 5.84 -1.43 -6.83
N ILE A 26 6.58 -2.53 -6.74
CA ILE A 26 7.94 -2.50 -6.18
C ILE A 26 9.00 -2.16 -7.22
N ASP A 27 8.63 -2.07 -8.49
CA ASP A 27 9.57 -1.70 -9.57
C ASP A 27 9.83 -0.20 -9.53
N ARG A 28 11.11 0.17 -9.44
CA ARG A 28 11.51 1.57 -9.35
C ARG A 28 11.25 2.36 -10.63
N GLU A 29 11.11 1.69 -11.76
CA GLU A 29 10.86 2.33 -13.04
C GLU A 29 9.39 2.59 -13.32
N THR A 30 8.49 2.04 -12.50
CA THR A 30 7.06 2.26 -12.65
C THR A 30 6.71 3.72 -12.33
N ASP A 31 5.87 4.34 -13.14
CA ASP A 31 5.47 5.72 -12.93
C ASP A 31 4.56 5.86 -11.70
N GLU A 32 4.47 7.10 -11.20
CA GLU A 32 3.69 7.39 -10.00
C GLU A 32 2.20 7.13 -10.19
N ASP A 33 1.67 7.42 -11.37
CA ASP A 33 0.25 7.23 -11.65
C ASP A 33 -0.14 5.74 -11.55
N THR A 34 0.69 4.86 -12.10
CA THR A 34 0.47 3.43 -12.03
C THR A 34 0.59 2.93 -10.59
N ASN A 35 1.59 3.41 -9.87
CA ASN A 35 1.77 3.08 -8.46
C ASN A 35 0.56 3.50 -7.63
N ASP A 36 0.04 4.71 -7.85
CA ASP A 36 -1.10 5.21 -7.11
C ASP A 36 -2.35 4.38 -7.37
N ILE A 37 -2.55 3.90 -8.59
CA ILE A 37 -3.68 3.04 -8.91
C ILE A 37 -3.60 1.74 -8.10
N ILE A 38 -2.42 1.13 -8.03
CA ILE A 38 -2.22 -0.13 -7.31
C ILE A 38 -2.35 0.09 -5.80
N VAL A 39 -1.71 1.13 -5.28
CA VAL A 39 -1.82 1.48 -3.85
C VAL A 39 -3.28 1.77 -3.50
N GLY A 40 -4.00 2.46 -4.38
CA GLY A 40 -5.41 2.74 -4.18
C GLY A 40 -6.25 1.49 -4.03
N LYS A 41 -6.00 0.48 -4.88
CA LYS A 41 -6.69 -0.80 -4.75
C LYS A 41 -6.39 -1.47 -3.41
N LEU A 42 -5.14 -1.39 -2.98
CA LEU A 42 -4.70 -2.03 -1.75
C LEU A 42 -5.34 -1.39 -0.50
N VAL A 43 -5.50 -0.07 -0.51
CA VAL A 43 -6.00 0.67 0.66
C VAL A 43 -7.45 1.15 0.52
N GLY A 44 -8.11 0.85 -0.60
CA GLY A 44 -9.50 1.24 -0.82
C GLY A 44 -9.68 2.72 -1.09
N MET A 45 -8.71 3.38 -1.70
CA MET A 45 -8.76 4.81 -2.05
C MET A 45 -8.59 4.99 -3.56
N SER A 46 -9.15 6.06 -4.11
CA SER A 46 -8.89 6.41 -5.51
C SER A 46 -7.52 7.05 -5.64
N ALA A 47 -6.99 7.09 -6.88
CA ALA A 47 -5.73 7.78 -7.13
C ALA A 47 -5.82 9.26 -6.79
N ASP A 48 -6.98 9.87 -7.04
CA ASP A 48 -7.20 11.29 -6.69
C ASP A 48 -7.15 11.50 -5.18
N GLU A 49 -7.76 10.60 -4.41
CA GLU A 49 -7.71 10.69 -2.94
C GLU A 49 -6.28 10.57 -2.43
N LEU A 50 -5.49 9.66 -3.02
CA LEU A 50 -4.09 9.51 -2.65
C LEU A 50 -3.30 10.76 -2.98
N SER A 51 -3.55 11.36 -4.15
CA SER A 51 -2.86 12.58 -4.58
C SER A 51 -3.18 13.78 -3.68
N ASP A 52 -4.36 13.78 -3.07
CA ASP A 52 -4.79 14.86 -2.18
C ASP A 52 -4.23 14.73 -0.77
N LEU A 53 -3.62 13.60 -0.43
CA LEU A 53 -2.99 13.42 0.88
C LEU A 53 -1.75 14.31 0.99
N ASN A 54 -1.47 14.78 2.21
CA ASN A 54 -0.19 15.46 2.40
C ASN A 54 0.96 14.44 2.34
N PRO A 55 2.19 14.91 2.07
CA PRO A 55 3.32 13.98 1.88
C PRO A 55 3.59 13.06 3.07
N LEU A 56 3.34 13.51 4.28
CA LEU A 56 3.56 12.70 5.47
C LEU A 56 2.55 11.55 5.56
N ASP A 57 1.29 11.82 5.24
CA ASP A 57 0.26 10.79 5.25
C ASP A 57 0.50 9.76 4.17
N TYR A 58 0.86 10.19 2.97
CA TYR A 58 1.20 9.27 1.89
C TYR A 58 2.37 8.38 2.29
N ARG A 59 3.39 8.97 2.94
CA ARG A 59 4.55 8.22 3.40
C ARG A 59 4.17 7.18 4.46
N LYS A 60 3.25 7.51 5.35
CA LYS A 60 2.76 6.54 6.34
C LYS A 60 2.14 5.33 5.67
N ILE A 61 1.33 5.56 4.62
CA ILE A 61 0.73 4.48 3.84
C ILE A 61 1.83 3.62 3.19
N ALA A 62 2.79 4.26 2.56
CA ALA A 62 3.88 3.56 1.87
C ALA A 62 4.70 2.70 2.82
N ILE A 63 5.06 3.23 3.99
CA ILE A 63 5.80 2.47 5.00
C ILE A 63 4.95 1.31 5.52
N GLY A 64 3.68 1.54 5.75
CA GLY A 64 2.76 0.52 6.25
C GLY A 64 2.59 -0.64 5.28
N ILE A 65 2.70 -0.40 3.97
CA ILE A 65 2.65 -1.46 2.96
C ILE A 65 3.76 -2.48 3.23
N TRP A 66 4.98 -2.02 3.43
CA TRP A 66 6.12 -2.90 3.69
C TRP A 66 5.99 -3.64 5.01
N GLU A 67 5.53 -2.97 6.05
CA GLU A 67 5.31 -3.60 7.35
C GLU A 67 4.25 -4.68 7.27
N SER A 68 3.14 -4.41 6.59
CA SER A 68 2.08 -5.38 6.39
C SER A 68 2.58 -6.59 5.60
N PHE A 69 3.36 -6.35 4.56
CA PHE A 69 3.93 -7.42 3.74
C PHE A 69 4.88 -8.29 4.57
N LYS A 70 5.70 -7.69 5.42
CA LYS A 70 6.60 -8.43 6.31
C LYS A 70 5.84 -9.34 7.25
N GLU A 71 4.74 -8.88 7.80
CA GLU A 71 3.91 -9.70 8.69
C GLU A 71 3.40 -10.94 7.98
N LEU A 72 2.93 -10.78 6.75
CA LEU A 72 2.47 -11.91 5.94
C LEU A 72 3.61 -12.87 5.62
N SER A 73 4.79 -12.34 5.30
CA SER A 73 5.96 -13.16 5.01
C SER A 73 6.42 -13.93 6.24
N ASN A 74 6.35 -13.32 7.42
CA ASN A 74 6.70 -13.98 8.67
C ASN A 74 5.75 -15.13 8.99
N LEU A 75 4.46 -14.97 8.68
CA LEU A 75 3.49 -16.04 8.85
C LEU A 75 3.84 -17.24 7.96
N ASP A 76 4.28 -16.98 6.73
CA ASP A 76 4.71 -18.03 5.83
C ASP A 76 5.96 -18.73 6.35
N ASN A 77 6.90 -17.97 6.90
CA ASN A 77 8.13 -18.51 7.46
C ASN A 77 7.89 -19.42 8.67
N VAL A 78 6.90 -19.10 9.47
CA VAL A 78 6.56 -19.89 10.65
C VAL A 78 6.11 -21.30 10.27
N LYS A 79 5.58 -21.47 9.08
CA LYS A 79 5.12 -22.79 8.61
C LYS A 79 6.27 -23.70 8.18
N ASN A 80 7.42 -23.14 7.96
CA ASN A 80 8.59 -23.90 7.57
C ASN A 80 9.34 -24.40 8.79
#